data_aec51a9f8804ba1271b184fc0b22f068
#
_entry.id   aec51a9f8804ba1271b184fc0b22f068
#
_cell.length_a   1.000
_cell.length_b   1.000
_cell.length_c   1.000
_cell.angle_alpha   90.00
_cell.angle_beta   90.00
_cell.angle_gamma   90.00
#
_symmetry.space_group_name_H-M   'P 1'
#
loop_
_entity.id
_entity.type
_entity.pdbx_description
1 polymer ?
#
loop_
_entity_poly.entity_id
_entity_poly.type
_entity_poly.pdbx_seq_one_letter_code
_entity_poly.pdbx_strand_id
1 'polypeptide(L)'
;MTDIEFLIQKKEELKLELIRFQKKINNIENKLIDIEKELAQFSDVDVADNLILSEQQKKIVISNHKNILVIACPGSGKTHTLISRYIYLVLKKNINPENVILITFTKKAGQEMNKRLSNIIPNKLPYYVGSIHGLGYKILQEFNNTNYTVLDEKEAKYMIKNIINDELKKKI
;
A
#
# COMPACT_ATOMS: atom_id res chain seq x y z
N MET A 1 23.21 54.07 9.61
CA MET A 1 23.42 52.63 9.60
C MET A 1 23.88 52.24 8.20
N THR A 2 25.07 51.77 8.05
CA THR A 2 25.58 51.36 6.73
C THR A 2 24.85 50.10 6.28
N ASP A 3 24.73 49.89 4.95
CA ASP A 3 24.09 48.69 4.38
C ASP A 3 24.72 47.40 4.92
N ILE A 4 25.98 47.45 5.27
CA ILE A 4 26.73 46.31 5.87
C ILE A 4 26.26 46.03 7.29
N GLU A 5 26.02 47.04 8.13
CA GLU A 5 25.52 46.87 9.49
C GLU A 5 24.11 46.27 9.49
N PHE A 6 23.24 46.69 8.58
CA PHE A 6 21.91 46.12 8.38
C PHE A 6 21.98 44.64 7.99
N LEU A 7 22.85 44.26 7.05
CA LEU A 7 23.01 42.90 6.62
C LEU A 7 23.57 41.99 7.73
N ILE A 8 24.48 42.50 8.56
CA ILE A 8 25.01 41.78 9.73
C ILE A 8 23.89 41.50 10.75
N GLN A 9 23.09 42.52 11.06
CA GLN A 9 21.97 42.38 12.00
C GLN A 9 20.94 41.36 11.47
N LYS A 10 20.59 41.44 10.19
CA LYS A 10 19.67 40.48 9.54
C LYS A 10 20.19 39.05 9.55
N LYS A 11 21.48 38.84 9.36
CA LYS A 11 22.14 37.54 9.45
C LYS A 11 22.03 36.95 10.87
N GLU A 12 22.22 37.77 11.92
CA GLU A 12 22.10 37.28 13.29
C GLU A 12 20.64 36.96 13.68
N GLU A 13 19.67 37.74 13.23
CA GLU A 13 18.24 37.43 13.39
C GLU A 13 17.89 36.06 12.76
N LEU A 14 18.33 35.82 11.51
CA LEU A 14 18.08 34.54 10.82
C LEU A 14 18.75 33.37 11.50
N LYS A 15 19.93 33.55 12.07
CA LYS A 15 20.59 32.50 12.88
C LYS A 15 19.78 32.15 14.13
N LEU A 16 19.25 33.17 14.84
CA LEU A 16 18.41 32.94 16.01
C LEU A 16 17.10 32.22 15.65
N GLU A 17 16.48 32.57 14.52
CA GLU A 17 15.33 31.86 14.01
C GLU A 17 15.66 30.39 13.69
N LEU A 18 16.77 30.13 13.01
CA LEU A 18 17.23 28.78 12.70
C LEU A 18 17.39 27.94 13.98
N ILE A 19 17.99 28.49 15.02
CA ILE A 19 18.12 27.81 16.32
C ILE A 19 16.76 27.49 16.93
N ARG A 20 15.80 28.43 16.82
CA ARG A 20 14.43 28.20 17.31
C ARG A 20 13.70 27.09 16.55
N PHE A 21 13.85 27.05 15.22
CA PHE A 21 13.29 25.96 14.40
C PHE A 21 13.93 24.62 14.72
N GLN A 22 15.25 24.59 14.90
CA GLN A 22 15.95 23.36 15.27
C GLN A 22 15.45 22.79 16.61
N LYS A 23 15.22 23.65 17.62
CA LYS A 23 14.64 23.24 18.90
C LYS A 23 13.21 22.71 18.74
N LYS A 24 12.39 23.29 17.84
CA LYS A 24 11.04 22.78 17.57
C LYS A 24 11.07 21.43 16.89
N ILE A 25 11.97 21.22 15.92
CA ILE A 25 12.17 19.95 15.24
C ILE A 25 12.55 18.86 16.25
N ASN A 26 13.57 19.10 17.09
CA ASN A 26 13.99 18.13 18.11
C ASN A 26 12.86 17.78 19.11
N ASN A 27 12.00 18.75 19.46
CA ASN A 27 10.86 18.48 20.32
C ASN A 27 9.80 17.60 19.64
N ILE A 28 9.56 17.80 18.35
CA ILE A 28 8.63 16.97 17.56
C ILE A 28 9.19 15.57 17.40
N GLU A 29 10.47 15.42 17.10
CA GLU A 29 11.17 14.14 17.01
C GLU A 29 11.09 13.35 18.32
N ASN A 30 11.32 13.99 19.46
CA ASN A 30 11.18 13.34 20.76
C ASN A 30 9.74 12.87 21.02
N LYS A 31 8.73 13.69 20.67
CA LYS A 31 7.32 13.27 20.78
C LYS A 31 6.98 12.10 19.87
N LEU A 32 7.53 12.06 18.66
CA LEU A 32 7.38 10.90 17.75
C LEU A 32 7.96 9.63 18.35
N ILE A 33 9.17 9.72 18.91
CA ILE A 33 9.82 8.60 19.61
C ILE A 33 8.98 8.09 20.78
N ASP A 34 8.39 9.00 21.56
CA ASP A 34 7.55 8.62 22.69
C ASP A 34 6.23 7.95 22.23
N ILE A 35 5.59 8.45 21.19
CA ILE A 35 4.42 7.82 20.58
C ILE A 35 4.78 6.44 19.99
N GLU A 36 5.94 6.32 19.34
CA GLU A 36 6.41 5.03 18.82
C GLU A 36 6.67 4.02 19.95
N LYS A 37 7.21 4.46 21.10
CA LYS A 37 7.38 3.62 22.29
C LYS A 37 6.04 3.18 22.87
N GLU A 38 5.06 4.09 22.99
CA GLU A 38 3.72 3.74 23.44
C GLU A 38 3.05 2.73 22.51
N LEU A 39 3.17 2.93 21.18
CA LEU A 39 2.67 1.98 20.19
C LEU A 39 3.37 0.61 20.27
N ALA A 40 4.66 0.58 20.59
CA ALA A 40 5.41 -0.66 20.77
C ALA A 40 5.03 -1.43 22.04
N GLN A 41 4.38 -0.79 23.03
CA GLN A 41 3.90 -1.45 24.25
C GLN A 41 2.63 -2.29 24.01
N PHE A 42 1.89 -2.06 22.91
CA PHE A 42 0.78 -2.93 22.54
C PHE A 42 1.33 -4.30 22.13
N SER A 43 0.93 -5.34 22.83
CA SER A 43 1.34 -6.71 22.51
C SER A 43 0.79 -7.16 21.15
N ASP A 44 1.43 -8.15 20.53
CA ASP A 44 0.93 -8.74 19.27
C ASP A 44 -0.51 -9.27 19.42
N VAL A 45 -0.86 -9.68 20.63
CA VAL A 45 -2.19 -10.18 21.00
C VAL A 45 -3.21 -9.03 21.00
N ASP A 46 -2.85 -7.84 21.53
CA ASP A 46 -3.77 -6.71 21.61
C ASP A 46 -4.29 -6.22 20.25
N VAL A 47 -3.46 -6.25 19.22
CA VAL A 47 -3.91 -5.89 17.86
C VAL A 47 -4.84 -6.93 17.29
N ALA A 48 -4.56 -8.22 17.54
CA ALA A 48 -5.43 -9.29 17.08
C ALA A 48 -6.78 -9.31 17.84
N ASP A 49 -6.79 -8.95 19.11
CA ASP A 49 -8.00 -8.85 19.94
C ASP A 49 -8.89 -7.67 19.51
N ASN A 50 -8.31 -6.54 19.17
CA ASN A 50 -9.05 -5.37 18.68
C ASN A 50 -9.68 -5.58 17.28
N LEU A 51 -9.27 -6.62 16.54
CA LEU A 51 -9.79 -6.92 15.21
C LEU A 51 -11.03 -7.83 15.19
N ILE A 52 -11.60 -8.19 16.34
CA ILE A 52 -12.77 -9.08 16.45
C ILE A 52 -12.55 -10.38 15.66
N LEU A 53 -11.53 -11.15 16.03
CA LEU A 53 -11.12 -12.39 15.38
C LEU A 53 -11.46 -13.60 16.25
N SER A 54 -11.82 -14.73 15.61
CA SER A 54 -11.85 -16.02 16.30
C SER A 54 -10.44 -16.49 16.66
N GLU A 55 -10.31 -17.43 17.62
CA GLU A 55 -9.01 -17.98 18.03
C GLU A 55 -8.22 -18.59 16.87
N GLN A 56 -8.91 -19.22 15.91
CA GLN A 56 -8.27 -19.76 14.71
C GLN A 56 -7.77 -18.63 13.78
N GLN A 57 -8.56 -17.58 13.61
CA GLN A 57 -8.16 -16.42 12.81
C GLN A 57 -6.99 -15.65 13.44
N LYS A 58 -6.99 -15.49 14.78
CA LYS A 58 -5.86 -14.89 15.51
C LYS A 58 -4.56 -15.66 15.24
N LYS A 59 -4.57 -16.99 15.34
CA LYS A 59 -3.40 -17.84 15.05
C LYS A 59 -2.86 -17.60 13.64
N ILE A 60 -3.72 -17.41 12.64
CA ILE A 60 -3.31 -17.10 11.27
C ILE A 60 -2.70 -15.70 11.19
N VAL A 61 -3.35 -14.71 11.80
CA VAL A 61 -2.94 -13.30 11.75
C VAL A 61 -1.55 -13.09 12.35
N ILE A 62 -1.25 -13.69 13.51
CA ILE A 62 0.04 -13.52 14.22
C ILE A 62 1.12 -14.52 13.79
N SER A 63 0.82 -15.48 12.94
CA SER A 63 1.75 -16.53 12.53
C SER A 63 3.03 -15.98 11.92
N ASN A 64 4.18 -16.52 12.30
CA ASN A 64 5.49 -16.19 11.75
C ASN A 64 5.96 -17.17 10.65
N HIS A 65 5.10 -18.10 10.23
CA HIS A 65 5.45 -19.04 9.16
C HIS A 65 5.62 -18.31 7.82
N LYS A 66 6.64 -18.69 7.07
CA LYS A 66 6.95 -18.14 5.75
C LYS A 66 5.80 -18.41 4.75
N ASN A 67 5.23 -19.61 4.79
CA ASN A 67 4.13 -20.01 3.92
C ASN A 67 2.95 -20.47 4.80
N ILE A 68 1.76 -19.96 4.53
CA ILE A 68 0.54 -20.28 5.26
C ILE A 68 -0.54 -20.65 4.24
N LEU A 69 -1.07 -21.85 4.34
CA LEU A 69 -2.26 -22.28 3.59
C LEU A 69 -3.45 -22.28 4.54
N VAL A 70 -4.49 -21.54 4.18
CA VAL A 70 -5.74 -21.45 4.95
C VAL A 70 -6.87 -22.07 4.15
N ILE A 71 -7.43 -23.16 4.63
CA ILE A 71 -8.61 -23.82 4.05
C ILE A 71 -9.82 -23.45 4.90
N ALA A 72 -10.81 -22.80 4.28
CA ALA A 72 -11.96 -22.28 5.01
C ALA A 72 -13.22 -22.23 4.13
N CYS A 73 -14.37 -22.49 4.72
CA CYS A 73 -15.68 -22.50 4.05
C CYS A 73 -16.08 -21.08 3.57
N PRO A 74 -17.00 -20.96 2.59
CA PRO A 74 -17.64 -19.68 2.29
C PRO A 74 -18.26 -19.06 3.56
N GLY A 75 -18.16 -17.74 3.71
CA GLY A 75 -18.69 -17.02 4.88
C GLY A 75 -17.83 -17.07 6.15
N SER A 76 -16.74 -17.84 6.20
CA SER A 76 -15.87 -17.96 7.39
C SER A 76 -14.98 -16.75 7.69
N GLY A 77 -15.12 -15.65 6.96
CA GLY A 77 -14.33 -14.44 7.17
C GLY A 77 -12.93 -14.45 6.55
N LYS A 78 -12.66 -15.23 5.50
CA LYS A 78 -11.35 -15.28 4.81
C LYS A 78 -10.79 -13.92 4.47
N THR A 79 -11.59 -13.06 3.84
CA THR A 79 -11.18 -11.69 3.47
C THR A 79 -10.90 -10.85 4.71
N HIS A 80 -11.69 -10.99 5.77
CA HIS A 80 -11.45 -10.30 7.03
C HIS A 80 -10.13 -10.74 7.66
N THR A 81 -9.86 -12.04 7.72
CA THR A 81 -8.59 -12.59 8.23
C THR A 81 -7.38 -12.10 7.42
N LEU A 82 -7.50 -12.00 6.08
CA LEU A 82 -6.42 -11.51 5.22
C LEU A 82 -6.15 -10.02 5.45
N ILE A 83 -7.19 -9.20 5.56
CA ILE A 83 -7.08 -7.77 5.88
C ILE A 83 -6.43 -7.61 7.26
N SER A 84 -6.89 -8.35 8.25
CA SER A 84 -6.34 -8.31 9.61
C SER A 84 -4.86 -8.71 9.66
N ARG A 85 -4.47 -9.74 8.89
CA ARG A 85 -3.07 -10.11 8.76
C ARG A 85 -2.24 -9.00 8.11
N TYR A 86 -2.74 -8.35 7.07
CA TYR A 86 -2.07 -7.21 6.48
C TYR A 86 -1.84 -6.08 7.49
N ILE A 87 -2.88 -5.71 8.24
CA ILE A 87 -2.81 -4.69 9.29
C ILE A 87 -1.76 -5.07 10.34
N TYR A 88 -1.76 -6.31 10.81
CA TYR A 88 -0.78 -6.82 11.74
C TYR A 88 0.65 -6.73 11.20
N LEU A 89 0.88 -7.15 9.95
CA LEU A 89 2.20 -7.09 9.33
C LEU A 89 2.73 -5.66 9.21
N VAL A 90 1.87 -4.72 8.85
CA VAL A 90 2.26 -3.31 8.67
C VAL A 90 2.43 -2.59 10.01
N LEU A 91 1.50 -2.78 10.95
CA LEU A 91 1.51 -2.02 12.21
C LEU A 91 2.42 -2.64 13.28
N LYS A 92 2.52 -3.98 13.32
CA LYS A 92 3.29 -4.67 14.38
C LYS A 92 4.64 -5.19 13.89
N LYS A 93 4.71 -5.70 12.66
CA LYS A 93 5.96 -6.20 12.10
C LYS A 93 6.71 -5.13 11.31
N ASN A 94 6.19 -3.90 11.24
CA ASN A 94 6.77 -2.76 10.52
C ASN A 94 7.15 -3.08 9.07
N ILE A 95 6.38 -3.95 8.42
CA ILE A 95 6.57 -4.25 7.01
C ILE A 95 6.12 -3.04 6.19
N ASN A 96 6.98 -2.57 5.29
CA ASN A 96 6.62 -1.49 4.39
C ASN A 96 5.43 -1.91 3.52
N PRO A 97 4.31 -1.16 3.54
CA PRO A 97 3.13 -1.42 2.72
C PRO A 97 3.44 -1.64 1.23
N GLU A 98 4.40 -0.92 0.69
CA GLU A 98 4.83 -1.03 -0.71
C GLU A 98 5.46 -2.39 -1.06
N ASN A 99 5.86 -3.17 -0.06
CA ASN A 99 6.38 -4.52 -0.25
C ASN A 99 5.30 -5.59 -0.16
N VAL A 100 4.02 -5.20 -0.04
CA VAL A 100 2.91 -6.14 0.11
C VAL A 100 1.97 -6.08 -1.08
N ILE A 101 1.64 -7.25 -1.61
CA ILE A 101 0.68 -7.44 -2.70
C ILE A 101 -0.46 -8.30 -2.18
N LEU A 102 -1.69 -7.84 -2.33
CA LEU A 102 -2.91 -8.58 -2.01
C LEU A 102 -3.64 -8.97 -3.31
N ILE A 103 -3.70 -10.27 -3.58
CA ILE A 103 -4.30 -10.79 -4.81
C ILE A 103 -5.66 -11.39 -4.53
N THR A 104 -6.61 -11.06 -5.37
CA THR A 104 -7.98 -11.60 -5.38
C THR A 104 -8.29 -12.25 -6.73
N PHE A 105 -9.28 -13.13 -6.73
CA PHE A 105 -9.69 -13.77 -7.99
C PHE A 105 -10.40 -12.79 -8.94
N THR A 106 -11.23 -11.88 -8.41
CA THR A 106 -12.01 -10.93 -9.23
C THR A 106 -11.61 -9.49 -8.96
N LYS A 107 -11.77 -8.63 -9.97
CA LYS A 107 -11.58 -7.19 -9.85
C LYS A 107 -12.49 -6.60 -8.76
N LYS A 108 -13.76 -7.04 -8.69
CA LYS A 108 -14.73 -6.56 -7.69
C LYS A 108 -14.28 -6.87 -6.25
N ALA A 109 -13.78 -8.09 -6.00
CA ALA A 109 -13.25 -8.45 -4.67
C ALA A 109 -12.04 -7.62 -4.29
N GLY A 110 -11.15 -7.31 -5.25
CA GLY A 110 -10.01 -6.41 -5.03
C GLY A 110 -10.45 -5.00 -4.68
N GLN A 111 -11.42 -4.44 -5.38
CA GLN A 111 -11.97 -3.11 -5.09
C GLN A 111 -12.61 -3.04 -3.69
N GLU A 112 -13.38 -4.06 -3.30
CA GLU A 112 -13.96 -4.15 -1.96
C GLU A 112 -12.88 -4.24 -0.88
N MET A 113 -11.87 -5.07 -1.08
CA MET A 113 -10.74 -5.19 -0.15
C MET A 113 -10.00 -3.86 0.00
N ASN A 114 -9.70 -3.19 -1.11
CA ASN A 114 -9.05 -1.89 -1.10
C ASN A 114 -9.87 -0.83 -0.36
N LYS A 115 -11.19 -0.79 -0.59
CA LYS A 115 -12.11 0.12 0.14
C LYS A 115 -12.08 -0.13 1.64
N ARG A 116 -12.09 -1.40 2.08
CA ARG A 116 -12.01 -1.74 3.52
C ARG A 116 -10.69 -1.31 4.12
N LEU A 117 -9.57 -1.54 3.43
CA LEU A 117 -8.24 -1.09 3.88
C LEU A 117 -8.15 0.43 3.97
N SER A 118 -8.64 1.15 2.97
CA SER A 118 -8.65 2.62 2.96
C SER A 118 -9.46 3.21 4.13
N ASN A 119 -10.50 2.53 4.59
CA ASN A 119 -11.27 2.96 5.74
C ASN A 119 -10.55 2.74 7.08
N ILE A 120 -9.68 1.72 7.18
CA ILE A 120 -9.01 1.35 8.43
C ILE A 120 -7.63 2.03 8.52
N ILE A 121 -6.83 1.98 7.46
CA ILE A 121 -5.45 2.49 7.42
C ILE A 121 -5.17 3.26 6.12
N PRO A 122 -5.79 4.43 5.89
CA PRO A 122 -5.74 5.14 4.60
C PRO A 122 -4.31 5.50 4.14
N ASN A 123 -3.41 5.76 5.09
CA ASN A 123 -2.03 6.21 4.82
C ASN A 123 -1.02 5.04 4.66
N LYS A 124 -1.48 3.80 4.76
CA LYS A 124 -0.63 2.60 4.69
C LYS A 124 -1.29 1.54 3.81
N LEU A 125 -1.52 1.86 2.54
CA LEU A 125 -2.11 0.92 1.59
C LEU A 125 -1.02 0.04 0.94
N PRO A 126 -1.34 -1.23 0.58
CA PRO A 126 -0.40 -2.11 -0.10
C PRO A 126 0.01 -1.55 -1.46
N TYR A 127 1.18 -1.98 -1.96
CA TYR A 127 1.62 -1.69 -3.33
C TYR A 127 0.55 -2.03 -4.38
N TYR A 128 -0.15 -3.15 -4.19
CA TYR A 128 -1.22 -3.57 -5.07
C TYR A 128 -2.29 -4.37 -4.35
N VAL A 129 -3.56 -4.09 -4.69
CA VAL A 129 -4.74 -4.86 -4.28
C VAL A 129 -5.62 -5.12 -5.50
N GLY A 130 -5.76 -6.36 -5.92
CA GLY A 130 -6.57 -6.68 -7.10
C GLY A 130 -6.33 -8.07 -7.69
N SER A 131 -6.76 -8.27 -8.94
CA SER A 131 -6.56 -9.55 -9.63
C SER A 131 -5.14 -9.72 -10.12
N ILE A 132 -4.73 -10.98 -10.36
CA ILE A 132 -3.40 -11.29 -10.93
C ILE A 132 -3.19 -10.63 -12.30
N HIS A 133 -4.22 -10.57 -13.14
CA HIS A 133 -4.13 -9.88 -14.44
C HIS A 133 -3.92 -8.37 -14.28
N GLY A 134 -4.59 -7.74 -13.31
CA GLY A 134 -4.39 -6.33 -13.00
C GLY A 134 -2.98 -6.03 -12.47
N LEU A 135 -2.40 -6.94 -11.68
CA LEU A 135 -1.02 -6.83 -11.24
C LEU A 135 -0.06 -6.90 -12.44
N GLY A 136 -0.25 -7.86 -13.35
CA GLY A 136 0.55 -7.98 -14.57
C GLY A 136 0.48 -6.71 -15.41
N TYR A 137 -0.71 -6.13 -15.57
CA TYR A 137 -0.88 -4.87 -16.28
C TYR A 137 -0.13 -3.70 -15.62
N LYS A 138 -0.24 -3.57 -14.27
CA LYS A 138 0.50 -2.56 -13.51
C LYS A 138 2.02 -2.69 -13.70
N ILE A 139 2.54 -3.91 -13.61
CA ILE A 139 3.96 -4.19 -13.83
C ILE A 139 4.39 -3.79 -15.26
N LEU A 140 3.62 -4.15 -16.28
CA LEU A 140 3.92 -3.78 -17.66
C LEU A 140 3.95 -2.26 -17.86
N GLN A 141 3.03 -1.53 -17.24
CA GLN A 141 3.04 -0.06 -17.30
C GLN A 141 4.28 0.54 -16.66
N GLU A 142 4.69 0.04 -15.50
CA GLU A 142 5.85 0.57 -14.76
C GLU A 142 7.18 0.29 -15.48
N PHE A 143 7.32 -0.90 -16.10
CA PHE A 143 8.58 -1.28 -16.74
C PHE A 143 8.77 -0.71 -18.16
N ASN A 144 7.70 -0.51 -18.91
CA ASN A 144 7.84 -0.17 -20.34
C ASN A 144 7.53 1.29 -20.69
N ASN A 145 7.08 2.13 -19.75
CA ASN A 145 6.63 3.51 -20.00
C ASN A 145 5.65 3.67 -21.18
N THR A 146 5.01 2.58 -21.61
CA THR A 146 4.08 2.53 -22.73
C THR A 146 2.65 2.37 -22.22
N ASN A 147 1.76 3.18 -22.74
CA ASN A 147 0.32 3.05 -22.45
C ASN A 147 -0.24 1.87 -23.24
N TYR A 148 -0.29 0.70 -22.61
CA TYR A 148 -1.00 -0.45 -23.17
C TYR A 148 -2.51 -0.26 -22.98
N THR A 149 -3.26 -0.50 -24.04
CA THR A 149 -4.72 -0.60 -23.96
C THR A 149 -5.08 -2.08 -23.89
N VAL A 150 -5.86 -2.45 -22.88
CA VAL A 150 -6.42 -3.81 -22.79
C VAL A 150 -7.63 -3.87 -23.69
N LEU A 151 -7.52 -4.65 -24.76
CA LEU A 151 -8.63 -4.90 -25.68
C LEU A 151 -9.65 -5.84 -25.02
N ASP A 152 -10.93 -5.56 -25.18
CA ASP A 152 -11.96 -6.53 -24.85
C ASP A 152 -12.02 -7.66 -25.90
N GLU A 153 -12.77 -8.72 -25.60
CA GLU A 153 -12.87 -9.88 -26.50
C GLU A 153 -13.44 -9.53 -27.89
N LYS A 154 -14.36 -8.56 -27.95
CA LYS A 154 -14.99 -8.12 -29.20
C LYS A 154 -14.02 -7.30 -30.04
N GLU A 155 -13.31 -6.37 -29.39
CA GLU A 155 -12.27 -5.56 -30.04
C GLU A 155 -11.14 -6.42 -30.56
N ALA A 156 -10.66 -7.39 -29.78
CA ALA A 156 -9.64 -8.34 -30.22
C ALA A 156 -10.09 -9.17 -31.42
N LYS A 157 -11.31 -9.72 -31.42
CA LYS A 157 -11.87 -10.45 -32.56
C LYS A 157 -12.01 -9.57 -33.81
N TYR A 158 -12.42 -8.31 -33.65
CA TYR A 158 -12.52 -7.37 -34.75
C TYR A 158 -11.17 -7.07 -35.37
N MET A 159 -10.15 -6.78 -34.54
CA MET A 159 -8.79 -6.53 -35.03
C MET A 159 -8.19 -7.74 -35.75
N ILE A 160 -8.33 -8.94 -35.20
CA ILE A 160 -7.86 -10.17 -35.81
C ILE A 160 -8.52 -10.38 -37.19
N LYS A 161 -9.84 -10.17 -37.31
CA LYS A 161 -10.59 -10.28 -38.56
C LYS A 161 -10.07 -9.29 -39.62
N ASN A 162 -9.80 -8.06 -39.22
CA ASN A 162 -9.24 -7.04 -40.14
C ASN A 162 -7.85 -7.42 -40.64
N ILE A 163 -6.97 -7.86 -39.72
CA ILE A 163 -5.61 -8.30 -40.09
C ILE A 163 -5.67 -9.47 -41.10
N ILE A 164 -6.52 -10.47 -40.86
CA ILE A 164 -6.69 -11.60 -41.78
C ILE A 164 -7.19 -11.13 -43.13
N ASN A 165 -8.20 -10.25 -43.18
CA ASN A 165 -8.72 -9.73 -44.46
C ASN A 165 -7.70 -8.92 -45.23
N ASP A 166 -6.86 -8.14 -44.58
CA ASP A 166 -5.81 -7.35 -45.20
C ASP A 166 -4.68 -8.23 -45.75
N GLU A 167 -4.31 -9.30 -45.06
CA GLU A 167 -3.32 -10.28 -45.55
C GLU A 167 -3.86 -11.11 -46.72
N LEU A 168 -5.16 -11.43 -46.74
CA LEU A 168 -5.79 -12.12 -47.86
C LEU A 168 -5.84 -11.24 -49.12
N LYS A 169 -6.10 -9.92 -48.96
CA LYS A 169 -6.10 -8.96 -50.10
C LYS A 169 -4.73 -8.73 -50.70
N LYS A 170 -3.65 -8.90 -49.96
CA LYS A 170 -2.27 -8.77 -50.45
C LYS A 170 -1.80 -9.98 -51.29
N LYS A 171 -2.53 -11.09 -51.25
CA LYS A 171 -2.18 -12.33 -51.94
C LYS A 171 -2.94 -12.55 -53.26
N ILE A 172 -3.79 -11.61 -53.65
CA ILE A 172 -4.52 -11.54 -54.89
C ILE A 172 -3.92 -10.44 -55.76
#